data_974c7d559fd9b522eba9e1d9d2764001
#
_entry.id   974c7d559fd9b522eba9e1d9d2764001
#
_cell.length_a   1.000
_cell.length_b   1.000
_cell.length_c   1.000
_cell.angle_alpha   90.00
_cell.angle_beta   90.00
_cell.angle_gamma   90.00
#
_symmetry.space_group_name_H-M   'P 1'
#
loop_
_entity.id
_entity.type
_entity.pdbx_description
1 polymer ?
#
loop_
_entity_poly.entity_id
_entity_poly.type
_entity_poly.pdbx_seq_one_letter_code
_entity_poly.pdbx_strand_id
1 'polypeptide(L)'
;YLENGSLEDQLLNNKKHQPLHWFLRFCIIFQVSCGLAFLHGRKPEPIVHRDLKPANILLDKNYVGKIGDAGFAKVISDLIPDWQTEYTDTIVAGTMYYMDPEYQQTGTVRPKSDLFGLGVIILQMLTGKHPNGLIVSVENAIKSRSLPYILDRTQTDWPVAEAEMLAKLGLRCTALKCRDRPDLESEVLPELEEILHRVSSIVNMRNPNSRAPSHFICPITQVNLPRVDLQLSNHLIYPAANYTIWVQGLMDDPYVAADGHTYEHHAIKDWLRKHRVSPITRCKLPNLSIIPNHSLHAAIQQWKK
;
A
#
# COMPACT_ATOMS: atom_id res chain seq x y z
N TYR A 1 16.33 -9.50 2.60
CA TYR A 1 16.56 -8.43 1.62
C TYR A 1 15.59 -8.65 0.47
N LEU A 2 14.80 -7.61 0.10
CA LEU A 2 13.96 -7.61 -1.09
C LEU A 2 14.73 -6.96 -2.25
N GLU A 3 14.38 -7.34 -3.48
CA GLU A 3 15.18 -7.08 -4.68
C GLU A 3 15.35 -5.59 -4.98
N ASN A 4 14.35 -4.75 -4.69
CA ASN A 4 14.39 -3.30 -4.92
C ASN A 4 14.75 -2.49 -3.66
N GLY A 5 15.26 -3.15 -2.60
CA GLY A 5 15.71 -2.49 -1.38
C GLY A 5 14.59 -1.84 -0.57
N SER A 6 14.90 -0.76 0.13
CA SER A 6 13.93 0.04 0.89
C SER A 6 13.37 1.20 0.06
N LEU A 7 12.23 1.74 0.49
CA LEU A 7 11.66 2.96 -0.09
C LEU A 7 12.61 4.16 0.09
N GLU A 8 13.38 4.20 1.18
CA GLU A 8 14.40 5.23 1.41
C GLU A 8 15.49 5.18 0.33
N ASP A 9 15.97 3.98 -0.04
CA ASP A 9 16.96 3.80 -1.11
C ASP A 9 16.45 4.35 -2.44
N GLN A 10 15.16 4.17 -2.73
CA GLN A 10 14.53 4.64 -3.96
C GLN A 10 14.27 6.15 -3.97
N LEU A 11 14.00 6.77 -2.83
CA LEU A 11 13.71 8.21 -2.73
C LEU A 11 14.97 9.07 -2.61
N LEU A 12 16.00 8.61 -1.89
CA LEU A 12 17.16 9.41 -1.54
C LEU A 12 18.41 9.06 -2.37
N ASN A 13 18.53 7.83 -2.90
CA ASN A 13 19.70 7.34 -3.61
C ASN A 13 19.56 7.40 -5.14
N ASN A 14 19.08 8.52 -5.68
CA ASN A 14 18.86 8.77 -7.11
C ASN A 14 20.05 8.51 -8.06
N LYS A 15 21.26 8.24 -7.53
CA LYS A 15 22.45 7.96 -8.36
C LYS A 15 22.58 6.51 -8.81
N LYS A 16 21.86 5.57 -8.18
CA LYS A 16 21.97 4.13 -8.47
C LYS A 16 20.72 3.53 -9.11
N HIS A 17 19.57 4.17 -8.97
CA HIS A 17 18.28 3.66 -9.44
C HIS A 17 17.58 4.70 -10.32
N GLN A 18 16.74 4.24 -11.26
CA GLN A 18 15.85 5.14 -11.95
C GLN A 18 14.82 5.70 -10.93
N PRO A 19 14.46 6.99 -11.02
CA PRO A 19 13.50 7.60 -10.10
C PRO A 19 12.17 6.84 -10.12
N LEU A 20 11.66 6.54 -8.93
CA LEU A 20 10.37 5.83 -8.77
C LEU A 20 9.24 6.65 -9.42
N HIS A 21 8.60 6.11 -10.47
CA HIS A 21 7.54 6.77 -11.19
C HIS A 21 6.38 7.16 -10.25
N TRP A 22 5.78 8.34 -10.47
CA TRP A 22 4.73 8.87 -9.59
C TRP A 22 3.56 7.86 -9.38
N PHE A 23 3.13 7.13 -10.40
CA PHE A 23 2.06 6.13 -10.26
C PHE A 23 2.40 5.03 -9.26
N LEU A 24 3.64 4.51 -9.30
CA LEU A 24 4.10 3.52 -8.33
C LEU A 24 4.12 4.08 -6.90
N ARG A 25 4.40 5.39 -6.74
CA ARG A 25 4.36 6.02 -5.41
C ARG A 25 2.96 6.00 -4.81
N PHE A 26 1.91 6.28 -5.60
CA PHE A 26 0.52 6.14 -5.16
C PHE A 26 0.19 4.70 -4.79
N CYS A 27 0.59 3.73 -5.61
CA CYS A 27 0.38 2.31 -5.32
C CYS A 27 1.05 1.87 -4.01
N ILE A 28 2.32 2.25 -3.80
CA ILE A 28 3.07 1.90 -2.59
C ILE A 28 2.43 2.51 -1.34
N ILE A 29 2.01 3.78 -1.38
CA ILE A 29 1.31 4.43 -0.26
C ILE A 29 0.06 3.64 0.13
N PHE A 30 -0.74 3.24 -0.85
CA PHE A 30 -1.93 2.44 -0.58
C PHE A 30 -1.58 1.07 0.02
N GLN A 31 -0.59 0.36 -0.54
CA GLN A 31 -0.15 -0.96 -0.06
C GLN A 31 0.34 -0.88 1.40
N VAL A 32 1.14 0.14 1.72
CA VAL A 32 1.60 0.39 3.10
C VAL A 32 0.43 0.69 4.03
N SER A 33 -0.55 1.47 3.59
CA SER A 33 -1.75 1.77 4.38
C SER A 33 -2.59 0.52 4.66
N CYS A 34 -2.73 -0.38 3.67
CA CYS A 34 -3.39 -1.68 3.87
C CYS A 34 -2.62 -2.57 4.86
N GLY A 35 -1.28 -2.61 4.75
CA GLY A 35 -0.43 -3.33 5.69
C GLY A 35 -0.59 -2.82 7.12
N LEU A 36 -0.68 -1.50 7.27
CA LEU A 36 -0.88 -0.85 8.56
C LEU A 36 -2.28 -1.17 9.15
N ALA A 37 -3.33 -1.13 8.31
CA ALA A 37 -4.68 -1.54 8.72
C ALA A 37 -4.73 -3.00 9.17
N PHE A 38 -4.01 -3.88 8.49
CA PHE A 38 -3.88 -5.27 8.92
C PHE A 38 -3.26 -5.41 10.31
N LEU A 39 -2.19 -4.62 10.62
CA LEU A 39 -1.58 -4.61 11.95
C LEU A 39 -2.54 -4.11 13.01
N HIS A 40 -3.18 -2.96 12.75
CA HIS A 40 -4.10 -2.31 13.69
C HIS A 40 -5.39 -3.12 13.90
N GLY A 41 -5.87 -3.81 12.85
CA GLY A 41 -7.10 -4.61 12.88
C GLY A 41 -6.93 -6.00 13.49
N ARG A 42 -5.73 -6.38 13.96
CA ARG A 42 -5.53 -7.71 14.56
C ARG A 42 -6.36 -7.89 15.83
N LYS A 43 -6.96 -9.08 15.95
CA LYS A 43 -7.74 -9.48 17.12
C LYS A 43 -7.05 -10.69 17.81
N PRO A 44 -7.05 -10.79 19.11
CA PRO A 44 -7.60 -9.84 20.09
C PRO A 44 -6.72 -8.61 20.33
N GLU A 45 -5.50 -8.58 19.83
CA GLU A 45 -4.47 -7.59 20.20
C GLU A 45 -3.97 -6.82 18.97
N PRO A 46 -4.38 -5.55 18.78
CA PRO A 46 -3.83 -4.66 17.78
C PRO A 46 -2.31 -4.50 17.92
N ILE A 47 -1.62 -4.38 16.77
CA ILE A 47 -0.18 -4.17 16.72
C ILE A 47 0.07 -2.76 16.20
N VAL A 48 0.78 -1.93 16.97
CA VAL A 48 1.27 -0.60 16.57
C VAL A 48 2.74 -0.71 16.20
N HIS A 49 3.12 -0.23 15.01
CA HIS A 49 4.47 -0.39 14.46
C HIS A 49 5.51 0.50 15.15
N ARG A 50 5.16 1.77 15.45
CA ARG A 50 5.95 2.77 16.18
C ARG A 50 7.18 3.34 15.47
N ASP A 51 7.70 2.69 14.44
CA ASP A 51 8.84 3.17 13.64
C ASP A 51 8.56 3.09 12.13
N LEU A 52 7.36 3.54 11.72
CA LEU A 52 6.97 3.57 10.32
C LEU A 52 7.72 4.70 9.60
N LYS A 53 8.65 4.32 8.69
CA LYS A 53 9.51 5.23 7.92
C LYS A 53 9.90 4.59 6.59
N PRO A 54 10.41 5.35 5.59
CA PRO A 54 10.81 4.80 4.30
C PRO A 54 11.85 3.67 4.38
N ALA A 55 12.78 3.72 5.33
CA ALA A 55 13.78 2.65 5.54
C ALA A 55 13.15 1.30 5.92
N ASN A 56 11.97 1.33 6.57
CA ASN A 56 11.25 0.13 7.02
C ASN A 56 10.14 -0.30 6.03
N ILE A 57 10.05 0.34 4.86
CA ILE A 57 9.19 -0.08 3.76
C ILE A 57 10.09 -0.73 2.70
N LEU A 58 9.97 -2.04 2.55
CA LEU A 58 10.77 -2.84 1.63
C LEU A 58 10.01 -3.05 0.32
N LEU A 59 10.71 -3.02 -0.81
CA LEU A 59 10.15 -3.16 -2.14
C LEU A 59 10.57 -4.47 -2.78
N ASP A 60 9.61 -5.31 -3.15
CA ASP A 60 9.91 -6.54 -3.88
C ASP A 60 10.24 -6.29 -5.37
N LYS A 61 10.53 -7.35 -6.12
CA LYS A 61 10.86 -7.28 -7.56
C LYS A 61 9.82 -6.54 -8.42
N ASN A 62 8.57 -6.48 -7.98
CA ASN A 62 7.46 -5.81 -8.65
C ASN A 62 7.15 -4.42 -8.06
N TYR A 63 8.03 -3.88 -7.20
CA TYR A 63 7.83 -2.65 -6.44
C TYR A 63 6.61 -2.69 -5.50
N VAL A 64 6.22 -3.87 -5.01
CA VAL A 64 5.19 -4.00 -3.99
C VAL A 64 5.77 -3.61 -2.64
N GLY A 65 5.17 -2.62 -2.00
CA GLY A 65 5.58 -2.11 -0.69
C GLY A 65 5.18 -3.06 0.45
N LYS A 66 6.15 -3.42 1.28
CA LYS A 66 5.97 -4.28 2.45
C LYS A 66 6.53 -3.60 3.69
N ILE A 67 5.74 -3.56 4.76
CA ILE A 67 6.20 -3.04 6.05
C ILE A 67 7.14 -4.08 6.66
N GLY A 68 8.35 -3.67 7.00
CA GLY A 68 9.39 -4.47 7.65
C GLY A 68 9.83 -3.87 8.98
N ASP A 69 10.77 -4.54 9.65
CA ASP A 69 11.37 -4.11 10.91
C ASP A 69 10.36 -3.80 12.04
N ALA A 70 9.74 -4.85 12.55
CA ALA A 70 8.85 -4.77 13.71
C ALA A 70 9.59 -4.74 15.07
N GLY A 71 10.89 -4.35 15.09
CA GLY A 71 11.70 -4.36 16.32
C GLY A 71 11.16 -3.46 17.43
N PHE A 72 10.43 -2.42 17.06
CA PHE A 72 9.75 -1.52 18.00
C PHE A 72 8.24 -1.75 18.09
N ALA A 73 7.69 -2.71 17.32
CA ALA A 73 6.25 -2.96 17.30
C ALA A 73 5.74 -3.36 18.69
N LYS A 74 4.56 -2.85 19.03
CA LYS A 74 3.91 -3.13 20.30
C LYS A 74 2.53 -3.72 20.10
N VAL A 75 2.29 -4.82 20.80
CA VAL A 75 0.98 -5.43 20.94
C VAL A 75 0.21 -4.67 22.02
N ILE A 76 -0.99 -4.18 21.71
CA ILE A 76 -1.86 -3.49 22.67
C ILE A 76 -2.90 -4.49 23.14
N SER A 77 -2.90 -4.84 24.44
CA SER A 77 -3.85 -5.81 24.98
C SER A 77 -5.24 -5.19 25.15
N ASP A 78 -6.26 -5.82 24.55
CA ASP A 78 -7.68 -5.46 24.69
C ASP A 78 -8.24 -5.73 26.12
N LEU A 79 -7.42 -6.23 27.06
CA LEU A 79 -7.80 -6.43 28.46
C LEU A 79 -7.95 -5.12 29.23
N ILE A 80 -7.63 -3.99 28.60
CA ILE A 80 -7.82 -2.65 29.14
C ILE A 80 -9.18 -2.12 28.62
N PRO A 81 -10.08 -1.60 29.49
CA PRO A 81 -11.37 -1.08 29.07
C PRO A 81 -11.28 -0.05 27.94
N ASP A 82 -12.29 0.03 27.05
CA ASP A 82 -12.35 0.86 25.82
C ASP A 82 -11.92 2.35 25.99
N TRP A 83 -12.00 2.90 27.20
CA TRP A 83 -11.55 4.26 27.53
C TRP A 83 -10.07 4.35 27.94
N GLN A 84 -9.36 3.22 28.07
CA GLN A 84 -7.95 3.12 28.43
C GLN A 84 -7.10 2.42 27.38
N THR A 85 -7.47 2.44 26.10
CA THR A 85 -6.63 1.93 24.99
C THR A 85 -5.31 2.73 24.82
N GLU A 86 -4.84 3.30 25.90
CA GLU A 86 -3.63 4.09 26.00
C GLU A 86 -2.59 3.29 26.79
N TYR A 87 -1.55 2.87 26.11
CA TYR A 87 -0.41 2.23 26.77
C TYR A 87 0.72 3.24 26.92
N THR A 88 1.08 3.57 28.15
CA THR A 88 2.21 4.49 28.42
C THR A 88 3.51 3.68 28.48
N ASP A 89 4.44 3.98 27.58
CA ASP A 89 5.80 3.43 27.61
C ASP A 89 6.72 4.33 28.42
N THR A 90 7.56 3.71 29.24
CA THR A 90 8.64 4.43 29.95
C THR A 90 9.78 4.83 29.02
N ILE A 91 9.91 4.18 27.86
CA ILE A 91 10.94 4.45 26.88
C ILE A 91 10.27 4.77 25.54
N VAL A 92 10.35 6.05 25.13
CA VAL A 92 9.92 6.49 23.80
C VAL A 92 10.93 5.99 22.77
N ALA A 93 10.47 5.23 21.78
CA ALA A 93 11.31 4.63 20.74
C ALA A 93 10.75 4.91 19.34
N GLY A 94 11.64 5.06 18.37
CA GLY A 94 11.31 5.33 16.95
C GLY A 94 12.21 6.40 16.35
N THR A 95 11.99 6.75 15.10
CA THR A 95 12.79 7.74 14.35
C THR A 95 12.15 9.12 14.42
N MET A 96 12.86 10.11 14.95
CA MET A 96 12.36 11.43 15.37
C MET A 96 11.43 12.13 14.37
N TYR A 97 11.76 12.16 13.08
CA TYR A 97 10.95 12.86 12.06
C TYR A 97 9.61 12.19 11.71
N TYR A 98 9.47 10.91 12.03
CA TYR A 98 8.27 10.09 11.72
C TYR A 98 7.48 9.76 12.98
N MET A 99 8.04 10.11 14.14
CA MET A 99 7.45 9.80 15.43
C MET A 99 6.33 10.78 15.76
N ASP A 100 5.20 10.25 16.21
CA ASP A 100 4.05 11.00 16.71
C ASP A 100 4.46 11.99 17.80
N PRO A 101 4.24 13.33 17.64
CA PRO A 101 4.59 14.32 18.65
C PRO A 101 3.86 14.11 19.98
N GLU A 102 2.62 13.63 19.97
CA GLU A 102 1.87 13.33 21.18
C GLU A 102 2.48 12.12 21.92
N TYR A 103 2.87 11.08 21.16
CA TYR A 103 3.60 9.95 21.72
C TYR A 103 4.96 10.38 22.30
N GLN A 104 5.70 11.26 21.62
CA GLN A 104 6.97 11.79 22.14
C GLN A 104 6.80 12.49 23.51
N GLN A 105 5.70 13.20 23.70
CA GLN A 105 5.44 13.96 24.91
C GLN A 105 4.87 13.13 26.06
N THR A 106 3.99 12.18 25.72
CA THR A 106 3.19 11.46 26.72
C THR A 106 3.64 10.03 26.96
N GLY A 107 4.44 9.45 26.02
CA GLY A 107 4.74 8.02 26.01
C GLY A 107 3.54 7.13 25.64
N THR A 108 2.39 7.72 25.32
CA THR A 108 1.15 6.99 25.04
C THR A 108 1.13 6.44 23.62
N VAL A 109 1.08 5.12 23.48
CA VAL A 109 1.04 4.41 22.18
C VAL A 109 -0.41 4.20 21.75
N ARG A 110 -0.75 4.62 20.52
CA ARG A 110 -2.07 4.42 19.92
C ARG A 110 -1.90 3.97 18.44
N PRO A 111 -2.86 3.24 17.85
CA PRO A 111 -2.83 2.93 16.41
C PRO A 111 -2.68 4.21 15.54
N LYS A 112 -3.36 5.30 15.89
CA LYS A 112 -3.22 6.58 15.19
C LYS A 112 -1.84 7.23 15.33
N SER A 113 -0.94 6.72 16.19
CA SER A 113 0.45 7.20 16.24
C SER A 113 1.22 6.83 14.98
N ASP A 114 0.97 5.65 14.39
CA ASP A 114 1.58 5.24 13.11
C ASP A 114 1.11 6.09 11.92
N LEU A 115 -0.10 6.67 12.00
CA LEU A 115 -0.60 7.55 10.96
C LEU A 115 0.23 8.82 10.80
N PHE A 116 0.85 9.31 11.87
CA PHE A 116 1.77 10.44 11.75
C PHE A 116 2.94 10.08 10.83
N GLY A 117 3.59 8.94 11.06
CA GLY A 117 4.65 8.42 10.19
C GLY A 117 4.17 8.21 8.75
N LEU A 118 2.99 7.62 8.56
CA LEU A 118 2.37 7.46 7.24
C LEU A 118 2.18 8.80 6.54
N GLY A 119 1.67 9.82 7.24
CA GLY A 119 1.50 11.17 6.70
C GLY A 119 2.82 11.78 6.22
N VAL A 120 3.89 11.68 7.02
CA VAL A 120 5.23 12.15 6.61
C VAL A 120 5.73 11.42 5.36
N ILE A 121 5.55 10.09 5.29
CA ILE A 121 5.92 9.28 4.13
C ILE A 121 5.15 9.75 2.88
N ILE A 122 3.85 9.99 2.99
CA ILE A 122 3.03 10.53 1.89
C ILE A 122 3.63 11.83 1.34
N LEU A 123 3.96 12.77 2.22
CA LEU A 123 4.53 14.06 1.83
C LEU A 123 5.92 13.91 1.19
N GLN A 124 6.74 12.96 1.66
CA GLN A 124 8.02 12.63 1.06
C GLN A 124 7.87 12.00 -0.33
N MET A 125 6.90 11.09 -0.49
CA MET A 125 6.63 10.46 -1.77
C MET A 125 6.19 11.46 -2.84
N LEU A 126 5.52 12.53 -2.47
CA LEU A 126 5.14 13.60 -3.39
C LEU A 126 6.31 14.53 -3.76
N THR A 127 7.19 14.81 -2.81
CA THR A 127 8.17 15.90 -2.95
C THR A 127 9.60 15.43 -3.20
N GLY A 128 9.91 14.16 -2.85
CA GLY A 128 11.29 13.65 -2.84
C GLY A 128 12.20 14.33 -1.80
N LYS A 129 11.66 15.13 -0.87
CA LYS A 129 12.42 15.94 0.07
C LYS A 129 12.65 15.21 1.40
N HIS A 130 13.71 15.66 2.12
CA HIS A 130 13.95 15.23 3.49
C HIS A 130 12.78 15.67 4.41
N PRO A 131 12.42 14.88 5.46
CA PRO A 131 11.25 15.15 6.29
C PRO A 131 11.35 16.43 7.15
N ASN A 132 12.55 16.95 7.37
CA ASN A 132 12.75 18.16 8.16
C ASN A 132 12.05 19.38 7.57
N GLY A 133 11.10 19.96 8.30
CA GLY A 133 10.29 21.11 7.87
C GLY A 133 9.32 20.82 6.72
N LEU A 134 9.19 19.55 6.31
CA LEU A 134 8.40 19.15 5.14
C LEU A 134 6.92 19.42 5.31
N ILE A 135 6.35 19.12 6.47
CA ILE A 135 4.93 19.34 6.79
C ILE A 135 4.58 20.82 6.56
N VAL A 136 5.34 21.72 7.16
CA VAL A 136 5.13 23.18 7.02
C VAL A 136 5.31 23.65 5.59
N SER A 137 6.31 23.10 4.87
CA SER A 137 6.56 23.42 3.46
C SER A 137 5.37 23.04 2.58
N VAL A 138 4.80 21.84 2.77
CA VAL A 138 3.63 21.39 1.99
C VAL A 138 2.37 22.16 2.38
N GLU A 139 2.16 22.40 3.68
CA GLU A 139 1.02 23.20 4.14
C GLU A 139 1.01 24.60 3.53
N ASN A 140 2.16 25.28 3.50
CA ASN A 140 2.30 26.60 2.87
C ASN A 140 2.08 26.51 1.37
N ALA A 141 2.57 25.48 0.70
CA ALA A 141 2.37 25.29 -0.74
C ALA A 141 0.90 25.04 -1.11
N ILE A 142 0.14 24.33 -0.29
CA ILE A 142 -1.31 24.16 -0.46
C ILE A 142 -2.02 25.52 -0.29
N LYS A 143 -1.70 26.25 0.80
CA LYS A 143 -2.31 27.57 1.07
C LYS A 143 -2.04 28.60 -0.05
N SER A 144 -0.84 28.59 -0.62
CA SER A 144 -0.42 29.49 -1.69
C SER A 144 -0.71 28.96 -3.11
N ARG A 145 -1.35 27.80 -3.24
CA ARG A 145 -1.59 27.11 -4.53
C ARG A 145 -0.32 26.85 -5.34
N SER A 146 0.80 26.64 -4.66
CA SER A 146 2.13 26.45 -5.26
C SER A 146 2.63 25.01 -5.16
N LEU A 147 1.76 24.04 -4.86
CA LEU A 147 2.12 22.63 -4.74
C LEU A 147 2.91 22.10 -5.96
N PRO A 148 2.56 22.41 -7.23
CA PRO A 148 3.31 21.91 -8.39
C PRO A 148 4.79 22.26 -8.38
N TYR A 149 5.20 23.35 -7.74
CA TYR A 149 6.59 23.78 -7.68
C TYR A 149 7.43 23.03 -6.65
N ILE A 150 6.80 22.32 -5.72
CA ILE A 150 7.50 21.55 -4.69
C ILE A 150 7.41 20.05 -4.89
N LEU A 151 6.60 19.57 -5.85
CA LEU A 151 6.58 18.16 -6.27
C LEU A 151 7.96 17.73 -6.76
N ASP A 152 8.24 16.44 -6.64
CA ASP A 152 9.51 15.86 -7.06
C ASP A 152 9.75 16.08 -8.57
N ARG A 153 10.78 16.87 -8.89
CA ARG A 153 11.13 17.27 -10.26
C ARG A 153 11.76 16.14 -11.07
N THR A 154 12.07 15.01 -10.48
CA THR A 154 12.49 13.81 -11.22
C THR A 154 11.33 13.23 -12.03
N GLN A 155 10.10 13.65 -11.75
CA GLN A 155 8.87 13.31 -12.46
C GLN A 155 8.28 14.57 -13.10
N THR A 156 8.01 14.53 -14.41
CA THR A 156 7.59 15.70 -15.18
C THR A 156 6.07 15.84 -15.36
N ASP A 157 5.32 14.77 -15.15
CA ASP A 157 3.92 14.64 -15.55
C ASP A 157 2.97 14.28 -14.39
N TRP A 158 3.22 14.86 -13.23
CA TRP A 158 2.37 14.65 -12.06
C TRP A 158 0.90 14.94 -12.35
N PRO A 159 -0.03 14.07 -11.93
CA PRO A 159 -1.46 14.39 -11.86
C PRO A 159 -1.68 15.36 -10.69
N VAL A 160 -1.60 16.65 -10.95
CA VAL A 160 -1.52 17.70 -9.91
C VAL A 160 -2.73 17.69 -8.98
N ALA A 161 -3.94 17.46 -9.52
CA ALA A 161 -5.16 17.41 -8.72
C ALA A 161 -5.13 16.25 -7.70
N GLU A 162 -4.73 15.07 -8.14
CA GLU A 162 -4.62 13.87 -7.31
C GLU A 162 -3.44 13.96 -6.34
N ALA A 163 -2.33 14.58 -6.77
CA ALA A 163 -1.21 14.89 -5.89
C ALA A 163 -1.61 15.88 -4.78
N GLU A 164 -2.49 16.85 -5.07
CA GLU A 164 -3.04 17.77 -4.06
C GLU A 164 -3.98 17.05 -3.08
N MET A 165 -4.85 16.15 -3.57
CA MET A 165 -5.68 15.31 -2.70
C MET A 165 -4.81 14.51 -1.75
N LEU A 166 -3.79 13.82 -2.27
CA LEU A 166 -2.86 13.02 -1.47
C LEU A 166 -2.06 13.87 -0.48
N ALA A 167 -1.63 15.08 -0.86
CA ALA A 167 -0.96 16.02 0.05
C ALA A 167 -1.86 16.44 1.21
N LYS A 168 -3.12 16.75 0.95
CA LYS A 168 -4.11 17.10 1.99
C LYS A 168 -4.35 15.93 2.95
N LEU A 169 -4.45 14.72 2.43
CA LEU A 169 -4.58 13.52 3.26
C LEU A 169 -3.32 13.34 4.15
N GLY A 170 -2.12 13.47 3.59
CA GLY A 170 -0.87 13.41 4.34
C GLY A 170 -0.82 14.45 5.47
N LEU A 171 -1.24 15.70 5.19
CA LEU A 171 -1.32 16.75 6.21
C LEU A 171 -2.33 16.42 7.31
N ARG A 172 -3.48 15.84 7.01
CA ARG A 172 -4.44 15.40 8.03
C ARG A 172 -3.86 14.28 8.90
N CYS A 173 -3.13 13.34 8.30
CA CYS A 173 -2.45 12.27 9.05
C CYS A 173 -1.37 12.82 9.98
N THR A 174 -0.72 13.96 9.65
CA THR A 174 0.31 14.60 10.48
C THR A 174 -0.24 15.61 11.48
N ALA A 175 -1.55 15.62 11.77
CA ALA A 175 -2.12 16.47 12.83
C ALA A 175 -1.41 16.22 14.16
N LEU A 176 -1.12 17.32 14.90
CA LEU A 176 -0.35 17.25 16.16
C LEU A 176 -1.05 16.38 17.20
N LYS A 177 -2.37 16.55 17.35
CA LYS A 177 -3.17 15.75 18.28
C LYS A 177 -3.64 14.48 17.60
N CYS A 178 -3.39 13.33 18.20
CA CYS A 178 -3.78 12.02 17.69
C CYS A 178 -5.28 11.93 17.37
N ARG A 179 -6.15 12.54 18.20
CA ARG A 179 -7.61 12.55 18.00
C ARG A 179 -8.05 13.27 16.72
N ASP A 180 -7.26 14.24 16.23
CA ASP A 180 -7.58 15.05 15.06
C ASP A 180 -7.15 14.38 13.75
N ARG A 181 -6.41 13.25 13.84
CA ARG A 181 -6.02 12.45 12.68
C ARG A 181 -7.21 11.62 12.18
N PRO A 182 -7.31 11.39 10.87
CA PRO A 182 -8.37 10.56 10.29
C PRO A 182 -8.28 9.11 10.83
N ASP A 183 -9.38 8.38 10.70
CA ASP A 183 -9.37 6.94 10.94
C ASP A 183 -8.82 6.20 9.72
N LEU A 184 -7.97 5.18 9.97
CA LEU A 184 -7.27 4.48 8.89
C LEU A 184 -8.23 3.69 7.99
N GLU A 185 -9.17 2.94 8.57
CA GLU A 185 -10.05 2.03 7.82
C GLU A 185 -11.23 2.77 7.20
N SER A 186 -11.84 3.69 7.94
CA SER A 186 -13.08 4.35 7.51
C SER A 186 -12.85 5.67 6.73
N GLU A 187 -11.65 6.28 6.80
CA GLU A 187 -11.37 7.54 6.12
C GLU A 187 -10.15 7.45 5.18
N VAL A 188 -8.97 7.02 5.68
CA VAL A 188 -7.72 7.05 4.91
C VAL A 188 -7.77 6.08 3.73
N LEU A 189 -8.14 4.82 3.97
CA LEU A 189 -8.16 3.80 2.92
C LEU A 189 -9.18 4.11 1.82
N PRO A 190 -10.44 4.49 2.11
CA PRO A 190 -11.40 4.86 1.07
C PRO A 190 -10.94 6.06 0.22
N GLU A 191 -10.33 7.08 0.83
CA GLU A 191 -9.82 8.24 0.09
C GLU A 191 -8.63 7.87 -0.79
N LEU A 192 -7.71 7.03 -0.31
CA LEU A 192 -6.61 6.50 -1.11
C LEU A 192 -7.11 5.63 -2.28
N GLU A 193 -8.14 4.83 -2.08
CA GLU A 193 -8.76 4.03 -3.13
C GLU A 193 -9.36 4.93 -4.23
N GLU A 194 -10.08 5.98 -3.85
CA GLU A 194 -10.60 6.96 -4.80
C GLU A 194 -9.48 7.63 -5.60
N ILE A 195 -8.41 8.07 -4.92
CA ILE A 195 -7.25 8.68 -5.58
C ILE A 195 -6.61 7.69 -6.56
N LEU A 196 -6.40 6.44 -6.16
CA LEU A 196 -5.85 5.41 -7.03
C LEU A 196 -6.70 5.14 -8.26
N HIS A 197 -8.02 5.09 -8.10
CA HIS A 197 -8.93 4.92 -9.23
C HIS A 197 -8.77 6.07 -10.24
N ARG A 198 -8.67 7.32 -9.77
CA ARG A 198 -8.46 8.51 -10.62
C ARG A 198 -7.12 8.45 -11.35
N VAL A 199 -6.01 8.19 -10.66
CA VAL A 199 -4.68 8.13 -11.28
C VAL A 199 -4.56 6.95 -12.26
N SER A 200 -5.19 5.82 -11.99
CA SER A 200 -5.25 4.69 -12.91
C SER A 200 -5.97 5.06 -14.21
N SER A 201 -7.05 5.82 -14.12
CA SER A 201 -7.77 6.35 -15.28
C SER A 201 -6.90 7.28 -16.12
N ILE A 202 -6.10 8.15 -15.48
CA ILE A 202 -5.15 9.05 -16.16
C ILE A 202 -4.08 8.26 -16.93
N VAL A 203 -3.47 7.26 -16.29
CA VAL A 203 -2.47 6.38 -16.95
C VAL A 203 -3.07 5.70 -18.17
N ASN A 204 -4.29 5.16 -18.04
CA ASN A 204 -5.00 4.49 -19.13
C ASN A 204 -5.34 5.45 -20.31
N MET A 205 -5.65 6.73 -20.02
CA MET A 205 -5.93 7.74 -21.05
C MET A 205 -4.66 8.17 -21.78
N ARG A 206 -3.54 8.33 -21.06
CA ARG A 206 -2.25 8.77 -21.64
C ARG A 206 -1.60 7.73 -22.53
N ASN A 207 -1.91 6.44 -22.30
CA ASN A 207 -1.34 5.32 -23.04
C ASN A 207 -2.44 4.36 -23.52
N PRO A 208 -3.30 4.77 -24.47
CA PRO A 208 -4.41 3.92 -24.95
C PRO A 208 -3.92 2.62 -25.61
N ASN A 209 -2.69 2.60 -26.13
CA ASN A 209 -2.07 1.42 -26.72
C ASN A 209 -1.40 0.50 -25.68
N SER A 210 -1.25 0.92 -24.42
CA SER A 210 -0.67 0.12 -23.33
C SER A 210 -1.74 -0.63 -22.52
N ARG A 211 -3.01 -0.52 -22.89
CA ARG A 211 -4.04 -1.36 -22.28
C ARG A 211 -3.78 -2.80 -22.64
N ALA A 212 -3.27 -3.54 -21.68
CA ALA A 212 -3.26 -5.00 -21.84
C ALA A 212 -4.68 -5.45 -22.18
N PRO A 213 -4.84 -6.30 -23.20
CA PRO A 213 -6.14 -6.88 -23.49
C PRO A 213 -6.75 -7.48 -22.22
N SER A 214 -8.04 -7.27 -21.98
CA SER A 214 -8.70 -7.69 -20.74
C SER A 214 -8.54 -9.18 -20.43
N HIS A 215 -8.37 -10.01 -21.46
CA HIS A 215 -8.11 -11.44 -21.34
C HIS A 215 -6.68 -11.79 -20.89
N PHE A 216 -5.75 -10.80 -20.84
CA PHE A 216 -4.40 -10.98 -20.28
C PHE A 216 -4.37 -10.79 -18.76
N ILE A 217 -5.46 -10.32 -18.17
CA ILE A 217 -5.58 -9.95 -16.77
C ILE A 217 -6.35 -11.02 -16.03
N CYS A 218 -5.81 -11.53 -14.94
CA CYS A 218 -6.47 -12.56 -14.15
C CYS A 218 -7.69 -12.00 -13.39
N PRO A 219 -8.89 -12.55 -13.59
CA PRO A 219 -10.09 -12.08 -12.89
C PRO A 219 -10.04 -12.26 -11.37
N ILE A 220 -9.23 -13.20 -10.85
CA ILE A 220 -9.07 -13.43 -9.41
C ILE A 220 -8.06 -12.44 -8.82
N THR A 221 -6.93 -12.22 -9.50
CA THR A 221 -5.89 -11.30 -9.01
C THR A 221 -6.32 -9.84 -9.12
N GLN A 222 -7.34 -9.52 -9.90
CA GLN A 222 -8.02 -8.23 -9.86
C GLN A 222 -8.77 -8.00 -8.52
N VAL A 223 -9.09 -9.07 -7.80
CA VAL A 223 -9.87 -9.05 -6.56
C VAL A 223 -9.00 -9.25 -5.31
N ASN A 224 -7.76 -9.69 -5.48
CA ASN A 224 -6.85 -9.95 -4.36
C ASN A 224 -5.75 -8.90 -4.30
N LEU A 225 -5.72 -8.17 -3.19
CA LEU A 225 -4.54 -7.44 -2.72
C LEU A 225 -3.28 -8.30 -2.83
N PRO A 226 -2.13 -7.72 -3.27
CA PRO A 226 -0.87 -8.39 -3.05
C PRO A 226 -0.80 -8.76 -1.56
N ARG A 227 -0.51 -10.03 -1.28
CA ARG A 227 -0.29 -10.49 0.10
C ARG A 227 0.73 -9.57 0.72
N VAL A 228 0.34 -8.85 1.75
CA VAL A 228 1.27 -8.17 2.64
C VAL A 228 1.92 -9.28 3.46
N ASP A 229 3.02 -9.83 2.96
CA ASP A 229 3.81 -10.82 3.69
C ASP A 229 4.60 -10.07 4.75
N LEU A 230 4.02 -9.96 5.94
CA LEU A 230 4.74 -9.56 7.13
C LEU A 230 5.62 -10.74 7.55
N GLN A 231 6.92 -10.65 7.23
CA GLN A 231 7.91 -11.53 7.87
C GLN A 231 8.14 -11.05 9.31
N LEU A 232 7.18 -11.37 10.17
CA LEU A 232 7.46 -11.54 11.60
C LEU A 232 8.12 -12.93 11.74
N SER A 233 9.35 -12.95 12.21
CA SER A 233 9.99 -14.21 12.62
C SER A 233 9.06 -14.92 13.59
N ASN A 234 8.60 -16.13 13.19
CA ASN A 234 7.73 -17.08 13.87
C ASN A 234 6.22 -16.81 13.87
N HIS A 235 5.56 -17.54 12.93
CA HIS A 235 4.14 -17.96 12.95
C HIS A 235 3.07 -16.87 13.03
N LEU A 236 2.42 -16.60 11.90
CA LEU A 236 0.97 -16.64 11.68
C LEU A 236 0.58 -15.93 10.37
N ILE A 237 0.11 -16.72 9.42
CA ILE A 237 -0.51 -16.25 8.16
C ILE A 237 -2.00 -16.07 8.44
N TYR A 238 -2.54 -14.86 8.24
CA TYR A 238 -4.00 -14.66 8.14
C TYR A 238 -4.33 -13.79 6.94
N PRO A 239 -5.42 -14.11 6.20
CA PRO A 239 -5.83 -13.35 5.03
C PRO A 239 -6.57 -12.08 5.44
N ALA A 240 -6.12 -10.94 4.95
CA ALA A 240 -6.88 -9.69 5.02
C ALA A 240 -8.14 -9.83 4.16
N ALA A 241 -9.32 -9.69 4.80
CA ALA A 241 -10.60 -9.66 4.11
C ALA A 241 -10.87 -8.26 3.55
N ASN A 242 -11.30 -8.19 2.30
CA ASN A 242 -12.14 -7.17 1.68
C ASN A 242 -11.54 -5.86 1.11
N TYR A 243 -10.25 -5.74 0.82
CA TYR A 243 -9.79 -4.58 0.04
C TYR A 243 -9.35 -4.99 -1.37
N THR A 244 -10.04 -4.46 -2.38
CA THR A 244 -9.78 -4.73 -3.80
C THR A 244 -9.01 -3.58 -4.42
N ILE A 245 -7.72 -3.76 -4.72
CA ILE A 245 -6.96 -2.80 -5.49
C ILE A 245 -6.87 -3.25 -6.93
N TRP A 246 -7.20 -2.35 -7.84
CA TRP A 246 -7.05 -2.49 -9.28
C TRP A 246 -5.59 -2.23 -9.72
N VAL A 247 -4.64 -3.05 -9.31
CA VAL A 247 -3.37 -3.12 -10.03
C VAL A 247 -3.54 -4.16 -11.12
N GLN A 248 -3.74 -3.72 -12.35
CA GLN A 248 -3.86 -4.60 -13.52
C GLN A 248 -2.51 -5.29 -13.75
N GLY A 249 -2.31 -6.44 -13.10
CA GLY A 249 -1.18 -7.31 -13.34
C GLY A 249 -1.48 -8.25 -14.51
N LEU A 250 -0.59 -8.26 -15.50
CA LEU A 250 -0.59 -9.30 -16.54
C LEU A 250 -0.40 -10.66 -15.88
N MET A 251 -1.10 -11.67 -16.38
CA MET A 251 -0.87 -13.05 -15.95
C MET A 251 0.55 -13.49 -16.32
N ASP A 252 1.25 -14.11 -15.36
CA ASP A 252 2.56 -14.69 -15.59
C ASP A 252 2.46 -16.17 -15.94
N ASP A 253 1.49 -16.89 -15.36
CA ASP A 253 1.25 -18.32 -15.55
C ASP A 253 -0.26 -18.59 -15.72
N PRO A 254 -0.83 -18.30 -16.93
CA PRO A 254 -2.27 -18.39 -17.17
C PRO A 254 -2.76 -19.85 -17.30
N TYR A 255 -3.84 -20.18 -16.56
CA TYR A 255 -4.52 -21.48 -16.59
C TYR A 255 -6.01 -21.32 -16.85
N VAL A 256 -6.58 -22.20 -17.67
CA VAL A 256 -8.02 -22.29 -17.90
C VAL A 256 -8.64 -23.21 -16.86
N ALA A 257 -9.72 -22.76 -16.21
CA ALA A 257 -10.53 -23.58 -15.32
C ALA A 257 -11.74 -24.19 -16.04
N ALA A 258 -12.48 -25.05 -15.32
CA ALA A 258 -13.61 -25.78 -15.88
C ALA A 258 -14.82 -24.92 -16.28
N ASP A 259 -14.81 -23.62 -15.97
CA ASP A 259 -15.78 -22.61 -16.44
C ASP A 259 -15.40 -21.97 -17.78
N GLY A 260 -14.28 -22.39 -18.38
CA GLY A 260 -13.77 -21.84 -19.63
C GLY A 260 -13.01 -20.51 -19.50
N HIS A 261 -12.91 -19.95 -18.29
CA HIS A 261 -12.17 -18.71 -18.03
C HIS A 261 -10.72 -18.98 -17.66
N THR A 262 -9.85 -18.02 -18.01
CA THR A 262 -8.41 -18.08 -17.69
C THR A 262 -8.09 -17.25 -16.46
N TYR A 263 -7.24 -17.80 -15.61
CA TYR A 263 -6.83 -17.23 -14.33
C TYR A 263 -5.32 -17.40 -14.14
N GLU A 264 -4.72 -16.60 -13.28
CA GLU A 264 -3.36 -16.85 -12.79
C GLU A 264 -3.32 -18.19 -12.01
N HIS A 265 -2.34 -19.05 -12.30
CA HIS A 265 -2.26 -20.41 -11.75
C HIS A 265 -2.39 -20.49 -10.24
N HIS A 266 -1.57 -19.72 -9.53
CA HIS A 266 -1.60 -19.75 -8.07
C HIS A 266 -2.95 -19.26 -7.51
N ALA A 267 -3.55 -18.25 -8.14
CA ALA A 267 -4.80 -17.67 -7.69
C ALA A 267 -5.98 -18.62 -7.85
N ILE A 268 -6.12 -19.29 -9.01
CA ILE A 268 -7.18 -20.26 -9.23
C ILE A 268 -6.99 -21.51 -8.36
N LYS A 269 -5.76 -21.96 -8.16
CA LYS A 269 -5.45 -23.10 -7.30
C LYS A 269 -5.83 -22.84 -5.84
N ASP A 270 -5.55 -21.66 -5.33
CA ASP A 270 -5.93 -21.26 -3.96
C ASP A 270 -7.45 -21.08 -3.82
N TRP A 271 -8.11 -20.53 -4.84
CA TRP A 271 -9.57 -20.43 -4.88
C TRP A 271 -10.24 -21.80 -4.81
N LEU A 272 -9.82 -22.75 -5.66
CA LEU A 272 -10.41 -24.09 -5.76
C LEU A 272 -10.16 -24.97 -4.54
N ARG A 273 -9.15 -24.66 -3.72
CA ARG A 273 -8.96 -25.31 -2.41
C ARG A 273 -10.09 -24.99 -1.43
N LYS A 274 -10.71 -23.81 -1.56
CA LYS A 274 -11.73 -23.31 -0.61
C LYS A 274 -13.14 -23.32 -1.19
N HIS A 275 -13.28 -23.29 -2.53
CA HIS A 275 -14.54 -23.09 -3.22
C HIS A 275 -14.69 -24.09 -4.38
N ARG A 276 -15.93 -24.54 -4.61
CA ARG A 276 -16.28 -25.40 -5.75
C ARG A 276 -17.14 -24.66 -6.80
N VAL A 277 -17.01 -23.35 -6.83
CA VAL A 277 -17.76 -22.45 -7.71
C VAL A 277 -16.78 -21.60 -8.52
N SER A 278 -17.21 -21.17 -9.71
CA SER A 278 -16.44 -20.25 -10.55
C SER A 278 -16.19 -18.92 -9.83
N PRO A 279 -14.96 -18.37 -9.86
CA PRO A 279 -14.69 -17.03 -9.33
C PRO A 279 -15.51 -15.93 -10.02
N ILE A 280 -15.77 -16.08 -11.33
CA ILE A 280 -16.48 -15.10 -12.16
C ILE A 280 -17.98 -15.31 -12.09
N THR A 281 -18.46 -16.51 -12.48
CA THR A 281 -19.88 -16.74 -12.67
C THR A 281 -20.61 -17.14 -11.37
N ARG A 282 -19.86 -17.48 -10.32
CA ARG A 282 -20.37 -18.00 -9.03
C ARG A 282 -21.14 -19.32 -9.16
N CYS A 283 -21.25 -19.87 -10.37
CA CYS A 283 -21.88 -21.17 -10.60
C CYS A 283 -20.97 -22.31 -10.15
N LYS A 284 -21.60 -23.44 -9.76
CA LYS A 284 -20.87 -24.67 -9.40
C LYS A 284 -20.06 -25.18 -10.62
N LEU A 285 -18.77 -25.46 -10.39
CA LEU A 285 -17.89 -26.01 -11.41
C LEU A 285 -18.18 -27.49 -11.63
N PRO A 286 -18.13 -27.97 -12.89
CA PRO A 286 -18.33 -29.40 -13.21
C PRO A 286 -17.19 -30.27 -12.66
N ASN A 287 -15.99 -29.73 -12.59
CA ASN A 287 -14.83 -30.34 -11.98
C ASN A 287 -13.85 -29.23 -11.48
N LEU A 288 -12.76 -29.62 -10.83
CA LEU A 288 -11.73 -28.71 -10.30
C LEU A 288 -10.43 -28.74 -11.13
N SER A 289 -10.47 -29.29 -12.33
CA SER A 289 -9.30 -29.36 -13.22
C SER A 289 -8.94 -27.98 -13.75
N ILE A 290 -7.64 -27.70 -13.81
CA ILE A 290 -7.08 -26.51 -14.44
C ILE A 290 -6.03 -26.94 -15.45
N ILE A 291 -5.98 -26.25 -16.59
CA ILE A 291 -5.10 -26.60 -17.73
C ILE A 291 -4.28 -25.36 -18.09
N PRO A 292 -2.93 -25.50 -18.32
CA PRO A 292 -2.11 -24.39 -18.77
C PRO A 292 -2.63 -23.75 -20.07
N ASN A 293 -2.72 -22.42 -20.11
CA ASN A 293 -3.08 -21.68 -21.32
C ASN A 293 -1.81 -21.19 -22.05
N HIS A 294 -1.13 -22.12 -22.73
CA HIS A 294 0.11 -21.82 -23.44
C HIS A 294 -0.04 -20.74 -24.51
N SER A 295 -1.18 -20.70 -25.19
CA SER A 295 -1.46 -19.70 -26.24
C SER A 295 -1.53 -18.31 -25.66
N LEU A 296 -2.23 -18.14 -24.53
CA LEU A 296 -2.31 -16.86 -23.85
C LEU A 296 -0.98 -16.45 -23.22
N HIS A 297 -0.25 -17.40 -22.63
CA HIS A 297 1.10 -17.17 -22.12
C HIS A 297 2.03 -16.63 -23.20
N ALA A 298 2.06 -17.28 -24.40
CA ALA A 298 2.87 -16.82 -25.53
C ALA A 298 2.45 -15.41 -26.00
N ALA A 299 1.15 -15.12 -26.09
CA ALA A 299 0.62 -13.81 -26.47
C ALA A 299 1.05 -12.70 -25.47
N ILE A 300 0.98 -12.98 -24.17
CA ILE A 300 1.43 -12.05 -23.12
C ILE A 300 2.94 -11.80 -23.23
N GLN A 301 3.75 -12.83 -23.44
CA GLN A 301 5.20 -12.68 -23.62
C GLN A 301 5.56 -11.86 -24.87
N GLN A 302 4.80 -12.02 -25.95
CA GLN A 302 4.97 -11.21 -27.15
C GLN A 302 4.57 -9.75 -26.93
N TRP A 303 3.52 -9.51 -26.16
CA TRP A 303 3.05 -8.15 -25.83
C TRP A 303 4.00 -7.42 -24.87
N LYS A 304 4.72 -8.14 -23.99
CA LYS A 304 5.73 -7.58 -23.07
C LYS A 304 7.03 -7.14 -23.76
N LYS A 305 7.27 -7.54 -25.02
CA LYS A 305 8.45 -7.15 -25.82
C LYS A 305 8.22 -5.83 -26.53
#